data_21a6a84596032fe4f7a8ec95811fea88
#
_entry.id   21a6a84596032fe4f7a8ec95811fea88
#
_cell.length_a   1.000
_cell.length_b   1.000
_cell.length_c   1.000
_cell.angle_alpha   90.00
_cell.angle_beta   90.00
_cell.angle_gamma   90.00
#
_symmetry.space_group_name_H-M   'P 1'
#
loop_
_entity.id
_entity.type
_entity.pdbx_description
1 polymer ?
#
loop_
_entity_poly.entity_id
_entity_poly.type
_entity_poly.pdbx_seq_one_letter_code
_entity_poly.pdbx_strand_id
1 'polypeptide(L)'
;MKVAERTAGIMGRIMAFDTAREGDIKNIEKQLAGSGEAVLADGSIGKQGMHSTGFSSIMHNLIGQYTLSMKADAAVEAAAKAVERGEKPVITVANTMGSFIGERASADGLKDGDAVDLSWKDMFLRYLDKTRTITVDKPGSKEKDSIYLSDDQLSPEALRAYNEAKDAIEKADFSNLPVSPIDRVLN
;
A
#
# COMPACT_ATOMS: atom_id res chain seq x y z
N MET A 1 9.21 -20.48 4.15
CA MET A 1 10.27 -19.99 3.26
C MET A 1 9.72 -19.49 1.94
N LYS A 2 9.04 -20.30 1.12
CA LYS A 2 8.52 -19.88 -0.19
C LYS A 2 7.61 -18.66 -0.23
N VAL A 3 6.79 -18.42 0.80
CA VAL A 3 5.86 -17.27 0.84
C VAL A 3 6.62 -15.96 1.08
N ALA A 4 7.54 -15.92 2.03
CA ALA A 4 8.34 -14.74 2.33
C ALA A 4 9.24 -14.32 1.14
N GLU A 5 9.85 -15.28 0.46
CA GLU A 5 10.67 -15.02 -0.74
C GLU A 5 9.83 -14.45 -1.88
N ARG A 6 8.63 -14.98 -2.09
CA ARG A 6 7.70 -14.50 -3.11
C ARG A 6 7.26 -13.06 -2.82
N THR A 7 6.92 -12.78 -1.59
CA THR A 7 6.53 -11.43 -1.16
C THR A 7 7.66 -10.44 -1.29
N ALA A 8 8.89 -10.83 -0.90
CA ALA A 8 10.07 -10.00 -1.11
C ALA A 8 10.30 -9.69 -2.60
N GLY A 9 10.04 -10.67 -3.47
CA GLY A 9 10.11 -10.47 -4.92
C GLY A 9 9.07 -9.48 -5.45
N ILE A 10 7.83 -9.53 -4.95
CA ILE A 10 6.78 -8.56 -5.30
C ILE A 10 7.16 -7.16 -4.83
N MET A 11 7.60 -7.03 -3.57
CA MET A 11 8.02 -5.75 -3.00
C MET A 11 9.19 -5.14 -3.77
N GLY A 12 10.18 -5.95 -4.17
CA GLY A 12 11.28 -5.51 -5.01
C GLY A 12 10.83 -4.93 -6.35
N ARG A 13 9.80 -5.52 -6.98
CA ARG A 13 9.23 -5.00 -8.22
C ARG A 13 8.45 -3.70 -8.03
N ILE A 14 7.69 -3.58 -6.94
CA ILE A 14 7.02 -2.32 -6.61
C ILE A 14 8.04 -1.22 -6.35
N MET A 15 9.14 -1.51 -5.66
CA MET A 15 10.25 -0.57 -5.46
C MET A 15 10.92 -0.17 -6.78
N ALA A 16 11.13 -1.11 -7.70
CA ALA A 16 11.69 -0.82 -9.01
C ALA A 16 10.78 0.13 -9.81
N PHE A 17 9.47 -0.04 -9.75
CA PHE A 17 8.52 0.91 -10.33
C PHE A 17 8.60 2.28 -9.66
N ASP A 18 8.62 2.34 -8.32
CA ASP A 18 8.72 3.61 -7.59
C ASP A 18 9.98 4.39 -7.98
N THR A 19 11.11 3.71 -8.11
CA THR A 19 12.36 4.31 -8.57
C THR A 19 12.28 4.78 -10.02
N ALA A 20 11.73 3.96 -10.90
CA ALA A 20 11.64 4.29 -12.33
C ALA A 20 10.75 5.53 -12.58
N ARG A 21 9.65 5.69 -11.85
CA ARG A 21 8.72 6.83 -12.00
C ARG A 21 9.25 8.15 -11.42
N GLU A 22 10.31 8.15 -10.60
CA GLU A 22 10.87 9.40 -10.02
C GLU A 22 11.28 10.41 -11.11
N GLY A 23 11.80 9.91 -12.24
CA GLY A 23 12.15 10.73 -13.39
C GLY A 23 10.92 11.38 -14.03
N ASP A 24 9.83 10.63 -14.13
CA ASP A 24 8.57 11.09 -14.71
C ASP A 24 7.91 12.16 -13.84
N ILE A 25 7.92 11.97 -12.52
CA ILE A 25 7.44 12.96 -11.55
C ILE A 25 8.21 14.28 -11.72
N LYS A 26 9.55 14.24 -11.79
CA LYS A 26 10.38 15.44 -11.98
C LYS A 26 10.08 16.15 -13.31
N ASN A 27 9.73 15.41 -14.35
CA ASN A 27 9.34 16.00 -15.64
C ASN A 27 7.98 16.70 -15.55
N ILE A 28 7.00 16.09 -14.86
CA ILE A 28 5.69 16.68 -14.61
C ILE A 28 5.83 17.93 -13.73
N GLU A 29 6.65 17.90 -12.69
CA GLU A 29 6.96 19.08 -11.87
C GLU A 29 7.46 20.25 -12.72
N LYS A 30 8.39 19.99 -13.65
CA LYS A 30 8.91 21.02 -14.55
C LYS A 30 7.83 21.56 -15.49
N GLN A 31 6.94 20.72 -15.99
CA GLN A 31 5.85 21.13 -16.87
C GLN A 31 4.84 22.01 -16.13
N LEU A 32 4.43 21.63 -14.92
CA LEU A 32 3.53 22.41 -14.07
C LEU A 32 4.15 23.75 -13.66
N ALA A 33 5.44 23.76 -13.31
CA ALA A 33 6.14 25.01 -13.01
C ALA A 33 6.24 25.95 -14.22
N GLY A 34 6.37 25.39 -15.43
CA GLY A 34 6.42 26.14 -16.69
C GLY A 34 5.07 26.72 -17.14
N SER A 35 3.95 26.10 -16.72
CA SER A 35 2.58 26.55 -17.04
C SER A 35 2.08 27.68 -16.11
N GLY A 36 2.81 28.01 -15.05
CA GLY A 36 2.39 29.01 -14.06
C GLY A 36 1.32 28.52 -13.08
N GLU A 37 0.90 27.27 -13.19
CA GLU A 37 -0.13 26.68 -12.31
C GLU A 37 0.40 26.23 -10.93
N ALA A 38 1.73 26.14 -10.80
CA ALA A 38 2.38 25.75 -9.55
C ALA A 38 3.58 26.66 -9.23
N VAL A 39 3.34 27.96 -9.02
CA VAL A 39 4.36 28.88 -8.51
C VAL A 39 4.26 28.93 -6.99
N LEU A 40 5.30 28.48 -6.31
CA LEU A 40 5.44 28.66 -4.87
C LEU A 40 5.49 30.14 -4.52
N ALA A 41 4.89 30.53 -3.40
CA ALA A 41 4.80 31.89 -2.93
C ALA A 41 6.17 32.61 -2.70
N ASP A 42 7.27 31.85 -2.70
CA ASP A 42 8.64 32.34 -2.51
C ASP A 42 9.51 32.31 -3.78
N GLY A 43 8.95 31.95 -4.94
CA GLY A 43 9.68 31.82 -6.20
C GLY A 43 10.66 30.66 -6.29
N SER A 44 10.70 29.76 -5.32
CA SER A 44 11.52 28.56 -5.38
C SER A 44 10.83 27.47 -6.22
N ILE A 45 11.48 27.09 -7.31
CA ILE A 45 11.05 25.97 -8.15
C ILE A 45 11.44 24.68 -7.43
N GLY A 46 10.43 23.90 -7.05
CA GLY A 46 10.60 22.48 -6.70
C GLY A 46 10.95 22.19 -5.25
N LYS A 47 10.32 21.25 -4.73
CA LYS A 47 10.43 20.38 -3.55
C LYS A 47 9.33 20.51 -2.49
N GLN A 48 8.55 21.56 -2.42
CA GLN A 48 7.51 21.72 -1.40
C GLN A 48 6.08 21.52 -1.89
N GLY A 49 5.83 21.46 -3.19
CA GLY A 49 4.48 21.36 -3.77
C GLY A 49 4.04 19.97 -4.22
N MET A 50 4.95 19.05 -4.48
CA MET A 50 4.59 17.70 -4.93
C MET A 50 5.12 16.65 -3.97
N HIS A 51 4.21 15.89 -3.39
CA HIS A 51 4.55 14.75 -2.56
C HIS A 51 4.19 13.47 -3.29
N SER A 52 5.16 12.65 -3.63
CA SER A 52 4.87 11.25 -3.91
C SER A 52 4.24 10.66 -2.65
N THR A 53 3.13 9.98 -2.77
CA THR A 53 2.56 9.23 -1.64
C THR A 53 3.69 8.37 -1.10
N GLY A 54 4.11 8.64 0.16
CA GLY A 54 5.35 8.10 0.68
C GLY A 54 5.39 6.59 0.58
N PHE A 55 6.00 6.09 -0.49
CA PHE A 55 6.15 4.66 -0.78
C PHE A 55 6.69 3.93 0.45
N SER A 56 7.66 4.54 1.14
CA SER A 56 8.25 3.97 2.35
C SER A 56 7.24 3.73 3.47
N SER A 57 6.29 4.63 3.70
CA SER A 57 5.28 4.45 4.75
C SER A 57 4.23 3.42 4.36
N ILE A 58 3.81 3.41 3.10
CA ILE A 58 2.88 2.41 2.57
C ILE A 58 3.51 1.02 2.64
N MET A 59 4.75 0.90 2.20
CA MET A 59 5.49 -0.35 2.21
C MET A 59 5.73 -0.85 3.65
N HIS A 60 6.10 0.05 4.57
CA HIS A 60 6.27 -0.31 5.98
C HIS A 60 4.99 -0.87 6.59
N ASN A 61 3.87 -0.22 6.35
CA ASN A 61 2.57 -0.68 6.83
C ASN A 61 2.18 -2.04 6.21
N LEU A 62 2.37 -2.21 4.90
CA LEU A 62 2.07 -3.46 4.20
C LEU A 62 2.93 -4.63 4.71
N ILE A 63 4.24 -4.40 4.88
CA ILE A 63 5.17 -5.40 5.45
C ILE A 63 4.77 -5.76 6.88
N GLY A 64 4.46 -4.75 7.70
CA GLY A 64 4.02 -4.96 9.08
C GLY A 64 2.77 -5.84 9.16
N GLN A 65 1.75 -5.52 8.38
CA GLN A 65 0.50 -6.26 8.32
C GLN A 65 0.69 -7.69 7.81
N TYR A 66 1.46 -7.83 6.73
CA TYR A 66 1.78 -9.14 6.17
C TYR A 66 2.53 -10.02 7.17
N THR A 67 3.49 -9.44 7.90
CA THR A 67 4.24 -10.15 8.95
C THR A 67 3.33 -10.58 10.10
N LEU A 68 2.36 -9.74 10.50
CA LEU A 68 1.37 -10.09 11.51
C LEU A 68 0.52 -11.27 11.06
N SER A 69 0.05 -11.27 9.80
CA SER A 69 -0.73 -12.37 9.24
C SER A 69 0.05 -13.69 9.19
N MET A 70 1.32 -13.66 8.83
CA MET A 70 2.18 -14.84 8.85
C MET A 70 2.41 -15.42 10.26
N LYS A 71 2.32 -14.58 11.29
CA LYS A 71 2.53 -14.98 12.69
C LYS A 71 1.23 -15.38 13.40
N ALA A 72 0.07 -15.13 12.80
CA ALA A 72 -1.22 -15.33 13.45
C ALA A 72 -1.41 -16.78 13.93
N ASP A 73 -1.18 -17.77 13.06
CA ASP A 73 -1.36 -19.19 13.40
C ASP A 73 -0.41 -19.61 14.54
N ALA A 74 0.85 -19.17 14.50
CA ALA A 74 1.82 -19.49 15.56
C ALA A 74 1.44 -18.82 16.90
N ALA A 75 0.87 -17.63 16.89
CA ALA A 75 0.39 -16.94 18.08
C ALA A 75 -0.81 -17.68 18.70
N VAL A 76 -1.76 -18.10 17.88
CA VAL A 76 -2.93 -18.89 18.32
C VAL A 76 -2.49 -20.23 18.92
N GLU A 77 -1.58 -20.95 18.25
CA GLU A 77 -1.04 -22.22 18.77
C GLU A 77 -0.32 -22.04 20.11
N ALA A 78 0.49 -20.99 20.25
CA ALA A 78 1.17 -20.67 21.50
C ALA A 78 0.18 -20.36 22.63
N ALA A 79 -0.88 -19.59 22.32
CA ALA A 79 -1.93 -19.26 23.28
C ALA A 79 -2.72 -20.51 23.71
N ALA A 80 -3.09 -21.40 22.77
CA ALA A 80 -3.78 -22.65 23.07
C ALA A 80 -2.95 -23.51 24.03
N LYS A 81 -1.67 -23.71 23.75
CA LYS A 81 -0.75 -24.43 24.65
C LYS A 81 -0.62 -23.78 26.04
N ALA A 82 -0.68 -22.46 26.13
CA ALA A 82 -0.67 -21.76 27.40
C ALA A 82 -1.95 -22.03 28.21
N VAL A 83 -3.11 -22.02 27.55
CA VAL A 83 -4.40 -22.36 28.18
C VAL A 83 -4.40 -23.80 28.68
N GLU A 84 -3.88 -24.75 27.92
CA GLU A 84 -3.75 -26.17 28.33
C GLU A 84 -2.89 -26.32 29.62
N ARG A 85 -1.93 -25.42 29.84
CA ARG A 85 -1.12 -25.36 31.07
C ARG A 85 -1.80 -24.59 32.22
N GLY A 86 -3.04 -24.13 32.04
CA GLY A 86 -3.77 -23.33 33.02
C GLY A 86 -3.35 -21.86 33.07
N GLU A 87 -2.59 -21.38 32.11
CA GLU A 87 -2.19 -19.98 31.99
C GLU A 87 -3.30 -19.14 31.35
N LYS A 88 -3.20 -17.81 31.48
CA LYS A 88 -4.15 -16.84 30.86
C LYS A 88 -3.40 -16.00 29.83
N PRO A 89 -3.19 -16.50 28.60
CA PRO A 89 -2.50 -15.77 27.58
C PRO A 89 -3.30 -14.53 27.12
N VAL A 90 -2.59 -13.46 26.78
CA VAL A 90 -3.15 -12.26 26.14
C VAL A 90 -2.49 -12.08 24.80
N ILE A 91 -3.30 -12.06 23.73
CA ILE A 91 -2.80 -11.77 22.37
C ILE A 91 -3.05 -10.29 22.08
N THR A 92 -1.99 -9.55 21.82
CA THR A 92 -2.07 -8.14 21.43
C THR A 92 -1.69 -7.99 19.95
N VAL A 93 -2.52 -7.33 19.17
CA VAL A 93 -2.28 -7.07 17.73
C VAL A 93 -1.91 -5.61 17.54
N ALA A 94 -0.81 -5.34 16.86
CA ALA A 94 -0.34 -3.98 16.61
C ALA A 94 -1.22 -3.24 15.57
N ASN A 95 -1.92 -3.97 14.70
CA ASN A 95 -2.79 -3.41 13.68
C ASN A 95 -3.92 -4.39 13.35
N THR A 96 -5.14 -3.87 13.24
CA THR A 96 -6.35 -4.65 12.96
C THR A 96 -6.80 -4.58 11.51
N MET A 97 -6.08 -3.88 10.63
CA MET A 97 -6.50 -3.59 9.25
C MET A 97 -7.79 -2.76 9.14
N GLY A 98 -8.31 -2.26 10.27
CA GLY A 98 -9.62 -1.61 10.32
C GLY A 98 -9.77 -0.43 9.36
N SER A 99 -8.75 0.41 9.22
CA SER A 99 -8.78 1.53 8.27
C SER A 99 -8.86 1.05 6.81
N PHE A 100 -8.11 0.01 6.46
CA PHE A 100 -8.14 -0.55 5.11
C PHE A 100 -9.46 -1.25 4.80
N ILE A 101 -9.98 -2.01 5.75
CA ILE A 101 -11.30 -2.65 5.65
C ILE A 101 -12.38 -1.58 5.50
N GLY A 102 -12.33 -0.50 6.29
CA GLY A 102 -13.28 0.61 6.22
C GLY A 102 -13.23 1.36 4.89
N GLU A 103 -12.03 1.63 4.34
CA GLU A 103 -11.88 2.23 3.01
C GLU A 103 -12.47 1.32 1.91
N ARG A 104 -12.28 0.01 2.01
CA ARG A 104 -12.82 -0.95 1.05
C ARG A 104 -14.34 -1.03 1.15
N ALA A 105 -14.87 -1.18 2.36
CA ALA A 105 -16.30 -1.22 2.61
C ALA A 105 -17.01 0.05 2.05
N SER A 106 -16.41 1.22 2.29
CA SER A 106 -16.93 2.48 1.73
C SER A 106 -16.89 2.53 0.20
N ALA A 107 -15.80 2.04 -0.41
CA ALA A 107 -15.65 2.01 -1.86
C ALA A 107 -16.67 1.07 -2.54
N ASP A 108 -16.97 -0.06 -1.88
CA ASP A 108 -17.94 -1.05 -2.37
C ASP A 108 -19.39 -0.73 -1.94
N GLY A 109 -19.62 0.35 -1.20
CA GLY A 109 -20.94 0.76 -0.69
C GLY A 109 -21.54 -0.20 0.34
N LEU A 110 -20.69 -0.94 1.07
CA LEU A 110 -21.09 -1.91 2.08
C LEU A 110 -21.59 -1.20 3.35
N LYS A 111 -22.50 -1.86 4.05
CA LYS A 111 -23.08 -1.41 5.32
C LYS A 111 -22.50 -2.21 6.48
N ASP A 112 -22.72 -1.70 7.70
CA ASP A 112 -22.36 -2.42 8.91
C ASP A 112 -22.99 -3.82 8.94
N GLY A 113 -22.13 -4.84 9.10
CA GLY A 113 -22.53 -6.25 9.09
C GLY A 113 -22.35 -6.96 7.75
N ASP A 114 -22.08 -6.24 6.68
CA ASP A 114 -21.76 -6.88 5.40
C ASP A 114 -20.35 -7.50 5.41
N ALA A 115 -20.21 -8.64 4.74
CA ALA A 115 -18.91 -9.28 4.60
C ALA A 115 -18.01 -8.50 3.63
N VAL A 116 -16.80 -8.18 4.05
CA VAL A 116 -15.79 -7.55 3.20
C VAL A 116 -14.90 -8.64 2.63
N ASP A 117 -15.03 -8.90 1.34
CA ASP A 117 -14.12 -9.82 0.63
C ASP A 117 -12.82 -9.09 0.30
N LEU A 118 -11.78 -9.40 1.05
CA LEU A 118 -10.45 -8.83 0.91
C LEU A 118 -9.42 -9.93 0.74
N SER A 119 -8.59 -9.76 -0.27
CA SER A 119 -7.42 -10.61 -0.47
C SER A 119 -6.11 -9.82 -0.38
N TRP A 120 -5.02 -10.51 -0.05
CA TRP A 120 -3.68 -9.92 -0.12
C TRP A 120 -3.34 -9.44 -1.53
N LYS A 121 -3.88 -10.12 -2.55
CA LYS A 121 -3.75 -9.71 -3.95
C LYS A 121 -4.33 -8.33 -4.19
N ASP A 122 -5.59 -8.11 -3.75
CA ASP A 122 -6.26 -6.80 -3.90
C ASP A 122 -5.50 -5.70 -3.16
N MET A 123 -4.99 -6.00 -1.99
CA MET A 123 -4.18 -5.05 -1.22
C MET A 123 -2.91 -4.65 -1.97
N PHE A 124 -2.15 -5.62 -2.47
CA PHE A 124 -0.93 -5.33 -3.23
C PHE A 124 -1.21 -4.56 -4.52
N LEU A 125 -2.25 -4.93 -5.27
CA LEU A 125 -2.67 -4.21 -6.47
C LEU A 125 -3.08 -2.78 -6.17
N ARG A 126 -3.88 -2.57 -5.12
CA ARG A 126 -4.29 -1.23 -4.70
C ARG A 126 -3.10 -0.38 -4.24
N TYR A 127 -2.13 -0.96 -3.53
CA TYR A 127 -0.93 -0.23 -3.15
C TYR A 127 -0.06 0.10 -4.36
N LEU A 128 0.09 -0.82 -5.30
CA LEU A 128 0.78 -0.57 -6.56
C LEU A 128 0.11 0.58 -7.33
N ASP A 129 -1.22 0.58 -7.40
CA ASP A 129 -1.98 1.63 -8.08
C ASP A 129 -1.87 2.99 -7.35
N LYS A 130 -1.94 3.01 -6.02
CA LYS A 130 -1.70 4.22 -5.22
C LYS A 130 -0.31 4.83 -5.48
N THR A 131 0.70 4.04 -5.85
CA THR A 131 2.02 4.59 -6.21
C THR A 131 1.99 5.39 -7.49
N ARG A 132 0.97 5.27 -8.35
CA ARG A 132 0.76 6.12 -9.53
C ARG A 132 0.15 7.49 -9.19
N THR A 133 -0.27 7.69 -7.95
CA THR A 133 -0.87 8.95 -7.52
C THR A 133 0.17 9.84 -6.88
N ILE A 134 0.25 11.08 -7.36
CA ILE A 134 1.05 12.15 -6.77
C ILE A 134 0.10 13.18 -6.15
N THR A 135 0.51 13.78 -5.04
CA THR A 135 -0.25 14.83 -4.36
C THR A 135 0.42 16.17 -4.62
N VAL A 136 -0.35 17.13 -5.05
CA VAL A 136 0.11 18.51 -5.37
C VAL A 136 -0.55 19.47 -4.40
N ASP A 137 0.24 20.30 -3.75
CA ASP A 137 -0.28 21.37 -2.88
C ASP A 137 -0.84 22.51 -3.73
N LYS A 138 -2.07 22.96 -3.43
CA LYS A 138 -2.66 24.12 -4.09
C LYS A 138 -2.06 25.41 -3.53
N PRO A 139 -1.55 26.32 -4.38
CA PRO A 139 -1.05 27.61 -3.93
C PRO A 139 -2.13 28.39 -3.14
N GLY A 140 -1.79 28.80 -1.92
CA GLY A 140 -2.70 29.60 -1.07
C GLY A 140 -3.84 28.83 -0.40
N SER A 141 -3.89 27.50 -0.51
CA SER A 141 -4.88 26.63 0.13
C SER A 141 -4.20 25.57 0.98
N LYS A 142 -4.93 25.06 1.99
CA LYS A 142 -4.55 23.83 2.70
C LYS A 142 -5.01 22.55 1.98
N GLU A 143 -5.73 22.71 0.89
CA GLU A 143 -6.22 21.61 0.08
C GLU A 143 -5.12 21.05 -0.82
N LYS A 144 -5.14 19.75 -1.01
CA LYS A 144 -4.22 19.02 -1.87
C LYS A 144 -4.99 18.39 -3.01
N ASP A 145 -4.46 18.50 -4.21
CA ASP A 145 -4.96 17.75 -5.36
C ASP A 145 -4.19 16.45 -5.52
N SER A 146 -4.87 15.44 -6.04
CA SER A 146 -4.24 14.17 -6.38
C SER A 146 -4.28 13.98 -7.89
N ILE A 147 -3.11 13.78 -8.48
CA ILE A 147 -2.95 13.51 -9.90
C ILE A 147 -2.59 12.03 -10.06
N TYR A 148 -3.40 11.30 -10.79
CA TYR A 148 -3.10 9.93 -11.19
C TYR A 148 -2.29 9.93 -12.48
N LEU A 149 -1.13 9.27 -12.47
CA LEU A 149 -0.26 9.15 -13.64
C LEU A 149 -0.84 8.09 -14.59
N SER A 150 -1.36 8.54 -15.72
CA SER A 150 -1.82 7.68 -16.82
C SER A 150 -0.63 7.02 -17.54
N ASP A 151 -0.89 6.03 -18.39
CA ASP A 151 0.16 5.28 -19.06
C ASP A 151 1.03 6.14 -19.99
N ASP A 152 0.43 7.17 -20.59
CA ASP A 152 1.11 8.14 -21.46
C ASP A 152 1.99 9.14 -20.70
N GLN A 153 1.80 9.26 -19.39
CA GLN A 153 2.60 10.10 -18.50
C GLN A 153 3.77 9.35 -17.86
N LEU A 154 3.81 8.03 -18.04
CA LEU A 154 4.90 7.18 -17.58
C LEU A 154 5.90 6.92 -18.70
N SER A 155 7.18 6.95 -18.37
CA SER A 155 8.23 6.48 -19.28
C SER A 155 8.04 4.99 -19.61
N PRO A 156 8.54 4.52 -20.77
CA PRO A 156 8.48 3.10 -21.11
C PRO A 156 9.11 2.19 -20.05
N GLU A 157 10.12 2.69 -19.33
CA GLU A 157 10.76 1.97 -18.23
C GLU A 157 9.84 1.86 -17.02
N ALA A 158 9.22 2.95 -16.59
CA ALA A 158 8.28 2.96 -15.47
C ALA A 158 7.04 2.13 -15.78
N LEU A 159 6.47 2.24 -16.98
CA LEU A 159 5.32 1.45 -17.40
C LEU A 159 5.63 -0.05 -17.42
N ARG A 160 6.82 -0.44 -17.91
CA ARG A 160 7.27 -1.83 -17.87
C ARG A 160 7.41 -2.33 -16.44
N ALA A 161 8.05 -1.57 -15.55
CA ALA A 161 8.22 -1.94 -14.15
C ALA A 161 6.87 -2.08 -13.43
N TYR A 162 5.91 -1.20 -13.72
CA TYR A 162 4.54 -1.29 -13.22
C TYR A 162 3.86 -2.60 -13.64
N ASN A 163 3.92 -2.93 -14.93
CA ASN A 163 3.32 -4.15 -15.47
C ASN A 163 3.99 -5.42 -14.92
N GLU A 164 5.30 -5.42 -14.75
CA GLU A 164 6.03 -6.53 -14.13
C GLU A 164 5.63 -6.73 -12.65
N ALA A 165 5.43 -5.64 -11.91
CA ALA A 165 4.95 -5.70 -10.54
C ALA A 165 3.51 -6.21 -10.48
N LYS A 166 2.61 -5.70 -11.32
CA LYS A 166 1.22 -6.13 -11.44
C LYS A 166 1.12 -7.63 -11.76
N ASP A 167 1.83 -8.07 -12.79
CA ASP A 167 1.90 -9.47 -13.19
C ASP A 167 2.38 -10.40 -12.07
N ALA A 168 3.39 -9.97 -11.31
CA ALA A 168 3.91 -10.74 -10.21
C ALA A 168 2.90 -10.87 -9.08
N ILE A 169 2.12 -9.82 -8.80
CA ILE A 169 1.04 -9.85 -7.80
C ILE A 169 -0.09 -10.77 -8.26
N GLU A 170 -0.52 -10.64 -9.52
CA GLU A 170 -1.62 -11.43 -10.07
C GLU A 170 -1.33 -12.93 -10.11
N LYS A 171 -0.09 -13.31 -10.36
CA LYS A 171 0.38 -14.71 -10.40
C LYS A 171 0.70 -15.28 -9.01
N ALA A 172 0.75 -14.44 -7.98
CA ALA A 172 1.08 -14.89 -6.63
C ALA A 172 -0.12 -15.58 -5.97
N ASP A 173 0.17 -16.64 -5.24
CA ASP A 173 -0.81 -17.35 -4.42
C ASP A 173 -0.73 -16.86 -2.98
N PHE A 174 -1.82 -16.28 -2.49
CA PHE A 174 -2.00 -15.78 -1.13
C PHE A 174 -3.11 -16.52 -0.37
N SER A 175 -3.63 -17.61 -0.92
CA SER A 175 -4.86 -18.28 -0.44
C SER A 175 -4.79 -18.75 1.02
N ASN A 176 -3.59 -18.99 1.55
CA ASN A 176 -3.39 -19.50 2.92
C ASN A 176 -3.06 -18.41 3.95
N LEU A 177 -3.17 -17.13 3.58
CA LEU A 177 -2.83 -16.02 4.45
C LEU A 177 -4.09 -15.25 4.86
N PRO A 178 -4.42 -15.19 6.16
CA PRO A 178 -5.52 -14.36 6.61
C PRO A 178 -5.19 -12.89 6.36
N VAL A 179 -6.14 -12.11 5.87
CA VAL A 179 -5.96 -10.67 5.69
C VAL A 179 -5.96 -9.96 7.04
N SER A 180 -6.84 -10.38 7.93
CA SER A 180 -6.88 -9.90 9.32
C SER A 180 -6.35 -10.98 10.27
N PRO A 181 -5.34 -10.68 11.10
CA PRO A 181 -4.89 -11.62 12.13
C PRO A 181 -5.96 -11.88 13.19
N ILE A 182 -6.94 -10.99 13.36
CA ILE A 182 -8.02 -11.12 14.33
C ILE A 182 -8.92 -12.31 13.99
N ASP A 183 -9.20 -12.53 12.71
CA ASP A 183 -10.08 -13.62 12.29
C ASP A 183 -9.54 -14.99 12.69
N ARG A 184 -8.21 -15.12 12.78
CA ARG A 184 -7.56 -16.35 13.27
C ARG A 184 -7.56 -16.47 14.79
N VAL A 185 -7.64 -15.36 15.50
CA VAL A 185 -7.65 -15.34 16.97
C VAL A 185 -9.05 -15.63 17.52
N LEU A 186 -10.10 -15.22 16.80
CA LEU A 186 -11.49 -15.34 17.22
C LEU A 186 -12.16 -16.64 16.78
N ASN A 187 -11.64 -17.33 15.78
CA ASN A 187 -12.13 -18.61 15.26
C ASN A 187 -11.22 -19.79 15.67
#